data_337a565be6b6af7f1814deaa08753f8e
#
_entry.id   337a565be6b6af7f1814deaa08753f8e
#
_cell.length_a   1.000
_cell.length_b   1.000
_cell.length_c   1.000
_cell.angle_alpha   90.00
_cell.angle_beta   90.00
_cell.angle_gamma   90.00
#
_symmetry.space_group_name_H-M   'P 1'
#
loop_
_entity.id
_entity.type
_entity.pdbx_description
1 polymer ?
#
loop_
_entity_poly.entity_id
_entity_poly.type
_entity_poly.pdbx_seq_one_letter_code
_entity_poly.pdbx_strand_id
1 'polypeptide(L)'
;HDALPIYNSETSGFDRGRCVLTSSCRNTALAAAWIDQMYAPLQSPQNNWGSYGEKDSFNIFELSTNKDGGEMLKHLDLGDQSPVEVREAQSVNGPLAVLNEYYDMYVTQPADAKWRLDNMHETYLKDMKSKYVYPNVFMSIDDTNKVSQYDTDIKKYAEQKKADWILNGGIDKEWDSYLKKMEKYGLSDYLAIKQKYFDQYQESLKEEK
;
A
#
# COMPACT_ATOMS: atom_id res chain seq x y z
N HIS A 1 -30.30 9.37 5.93
CA HIS A 1 -28.89 9.45 6.34
C HIS A 1 -28.03 8.99 5.18
N ASP A 2 -27.62 9.97 4.37
CA ASP A 2 -26.77 9.74 3.20
C ASP A 2 -25.30 9.69 3.64
N ALA A 3 -24.94 8.67 4.44
CA ALA A 3 -23.56 8.35 4.65
C ALA A 3 -23.03 7.80 3.31
N LEU A 4 -22.32 8.65 2.56
CA LEU A 4 -21.62 8.20 1.37
C LEU A 4 -20.63 7.12 1.78
N PRO A 5 -20.64 5.95 1.16
CA PRO A 5 -19.65 4.94 1.43
C PRO A 5 -18.27 5.51 1.11
N ILE A 6 -17.40 5.59 2.13
CA ILE A 6 -16.00 5.95 1.96
C ILE A 6 -15.25 4.63 1.81
N TYR A 7 -14.93 4.27 0.59
CA TYR A 7 -14.08 3.13 0.32
C TYR A 7 -12.63 3.60 0.25
N ASN A 8 -11.81 3.06 1.11
CA ASN A 8 -10.38 3.28 1.13
C ASN A 8 -9.69 2.05 0.53
N SER A 9 -9.70 1.92 -0.79
CA SER A 9 -9.02 0.84 -1.49
C SER A 9 -7.79 1.31 -2.26
N GLU A 10 -7.60 2.62 -2.42
CA GLU A 10 -6.37 3.12 -3.00
C GLU A 10 -5.24 3.00 -1.98
N THR A 11 -4.39 2.03 -2.21
CA THR A 11 -3.04 2.07 -1.66
C THR A 11 -2.29 3.17 -2.42
N SER A 12 -1.45 3.90 -1.73
CA SER A 12 -0.62 4.96 -2.33
C SER A 12 0.43 4.47 -3.34
N GLY A 13 0.35 3.23 -3.76
CA GLY A 13 1.32 2.61 -4.65
C GLY A 13 2.68 2.30 -4.01
N PHE A 14 2.98 2.82 -2.83
CA PHE A 14 4.23 2.54 -2.12
C PHE A 14 4.06 2.59 -0.60
N ASP A 15 4.84 1.77 0.10
CA ASP A 15 4.93 1.75 1.56
C ASP A 15 6.26 2.35 2.01
N ARG A 16 6.20 3.39 2.84
CA ARG A 16 7.39 4.03 3.42
C ARG A 16 8.03 3.15 4.49
N GLY A 17 9.37 3.16 4.54
CA GLY A 17 10.14 2.55 5.62
C GLY A 17 10.16 1.02 5.60
N ARG A 18 9.70 0.38 4.54
CA ARG A 18 9.75 -1.08 4.39
C ARG A 18 11.16 -1.60 4.09
N CYS A 19 11.95 -0.79 3.39
CA CYS A 19 13.36 -1.06 3.14
C CYS A 19 14.16 0.23 3.36
N VAL A 20 15.22 0.17 4.16
CA VAL A 20 16.05 1.34 4.46
C VAL A 20 17.53 1.00 4.41
N LEU A 21 18.33 1.91 3.90
CA LEU A 21 19.78 1.89 4.03
C LEU A 21 20.18 2.67 5.28
N THR A 22 20.83 2.02 6.22
CA THR A 22 21.26 2.64 7.47
C THR A 22 22.61 3.32 7.31
N SER A 23 22.95 4.23 8.23
CA SER A 23 24.26 4.90 8.27
C SER A 23 25.46 3.95 8.47
N SER A 24 25.21 2.71 8.93
CA SER A 24 26.23 1.67 9.04
C SER A 24 26.51 0.91 7.74
N CYS A 25 25.76 1.19 6.68
CA CYS A 25 26.01 0.59 5.36
C CYS A 25 27.35 1.09 4.79
N ARG A 26 28.32 0.19 4.62
CA ARG A 26 29.67 0.54 4.15
C ARG A 26 29.75 0.89 2.67
N ASN A 27 28.82 0.36 1.86
CA ASN A 27 28.77 0.62 0.42
C ASN A 27 27.32 0.86 0.00
N THR A 28 26.88 2.09 0.19
CA THR A 28 25.51 2.51 -0.11
C THR A 28 25.18 2.42 -1.60
N ALA A 29 26.16 2.69 -2.47
CA ALA A 29 25.96 2.61 -3.93
C ALA A 29 25.68 1.16 -4.37
N LEU A 30 26.47 0.20 -3.87
CA LEU A 30 26.25 -1.22 -4.17
C LEU A 30 24.91 -1.70 -3.60
N ALA A 31 24.57 -1.33 -2.37
CA ALA A 31 23.32 -1.69 -1.75
C ALA A 31 22.11 -1.10 -2.48
N ALA A 32 22.20 0.16 -2.92
CA ALA A 32 21.17 0.80 -3.72
C ALA A 32 20.99 0.09 -5.08
N ALA A 33 22.09 -0.23 -5.77
CA ALA A 33 22.03 -0.97 -7.05
C ALA A 33 21.44 -2.37 -6.88
N TRP A 34 21.71 -3.05 -5.76
CA TRP A 34 21.08 -4.34 -5.45
C TRP A 34 19.57 -4.19 -5.21
N ILE A 35 19.14 -3.16 -4.46
CA ILE A 35 17.72 -2.88 -4.25
C ILE A 35 17.05 -2.54 -5.58
N ASP A 36 17.67 -1.72 -6.42
CA ASP A 36 17.16 -1.33 -7.73
C ASP A 36 16.93 -2.56 -8.63
N GLN A 37 17.84 -3.52 -8.58
CA GLN A 37 17.69 -4.78 -9.32
C GLN A 37 16.46 -5.58 -8.91
N MET A 38 15.97 -5.45 -7.66
CA MET A 38 14.75 -6.11 -7.20
C MET A 38 13.49 -5.56 -7.87
N TYR A 39 13.56 -4.34 -8.41
CA TYR A 39 12.49 -3.69 -9.16
C TYR A 39 12.63 -3.85 -10.68
N ALA A 40 13.64 -4.55 -11.16
CA ALA A 40 13.79 -4.81 -12.60
C ALA A 40 12.56 -5.56 -13.14
N PRO A 41 12.09 -5.24 -14.37
CA PRO A 41 10.80 -5.73 -14.89
C PRO A 41 10.62 -7.25 -14.92
N LEU A 42 11.70 -8.01 -15.15
CA LEU A 42 11.66 -9.48 -15.10
C LEU A 42 11.99 -10.05 -13.72
N GLN A 43 12.69 -9.30 -12.87
CA GLN A 43 13.03 -9.77 -11.51
C GLN A 43 11.89 -9.52 -10.52
N SER A 44 11.25 -8.37 -10.60
CA SER A 44 10.17 -7.97 -9.70
C SER A 44 8.99 -8.96 -9.66
N PRO A 45 8.45 -9.45 -10.79
CA PRO A 45 7.43 -10.48 -10.79
C PRO A 45 7.88 -11.79 -10.14
N GLN A 46 9.15 -12.20 -10.35
CA GLN A 46 9.69 -13.41 -9.72
C GLN A 46 9.76 -13.27 -8.20
N ASN A 47 10.20 -12.12 -7.70
CA ASN A 47 10.20 -11.85 -6.26
C ASN A 47 8.80 -11.92 -5.66
N ASN A 48 7.79 -11.49 -6.42
CA ASN A 48 6.41 -11.41 -5.95
C ASN A 48 5.65 -12.74 -6.03
N TRP A 49 5.94 -13.58 -7.00
CA TRP A 49 5.18 -14.83 -7.24
C TRP A 49 6.03 -16.09 -7.21
N GLY A 50 7.28 -16.05 -7.63
CA GLY A 50 8.18 -17.19 -7.71
C GLY A 50 8.97 -17.26 -9.01
N SER A 51 9.74 -18.31 -9.22
CA SER A 51 10.78 -18.41 -10.23
C SER A 51 10.28 -18.90 -11.60
N TYR A 52 11.18 -18.77 -12.58
CA TYR A 52 11.13 -19.49 -13.86
C TYR A 52 12.50 -20.10 -14.19
N GLY A 53 12.50 -21.19 -14.97
CA GLY A 53 13.73 -21.79 -15.51
C GLY A 53 14.61 -22.54 -14.53
N GLU A 54 14.19 -22.68 -13.27
CA GLU A 54 14.89 -23.46 -12.25
C GLU A 54 14.70 -24.97 -12.48
N LYS A 55 15.81 -25.73 -12.52
CA LYS A 55 15.77 -27.15 -12.92
C LYS A 55 15.09 -28.06 -11.89
N ASP A 56 15.27 -27.78 -10.63
CA ASP A 56 14.84 -28.64 -9.52
C ASP A 56 13.82 -27.93 -8.62
N SER A 57 13.16 -26.91 -9.13
CA SER A 57 12.20 -26.08 -8.40
C SER A 57 10.87 -26.04 -9.12
N PHE A 58 9.82 -25.75 -8.38
CA PHE A 58 8.51 -25.50 -8.94
C PHE A 58 8.48 -24.11 -9.58
N ASN A 59 8.44 -24.08 -10.90
CA ASN A 59 8.34 -22.82 -11.63
C ASN A 59 6.89 -22.40 -11.76
N ILE A 60 6.62 -21.11 -11.59
CA ILE A 60 5.28 -20.52 -11.82
C ILE A 60 5.23 -19.71 -13.09
N PHE A 61 6.38 -19.50 -13.72
CA PHE A 61 6.49 -18.80 -15.00
C PHE A 61 7.21 -19.64 -16.04
N GLU A 62 6.87 -19.39 -17.29
CA GLU A 62 7.66 -19.70 -18.47
C GLU A 62 8.08 -18.40 -19.16
N LEU A 63 9.25 -18.43 -19.82
CA LEU A 63 9.66 -17.31 -20.67
C LEU A 63 8.85 -17.32 -21.95
N SER A 64 8.31 -16.17 -22.31
CA SER A 64 7.49 -15.94 -23.49
C SER A 64 7.87 -14.62 -24.15
N THR A 65 7.14 -14.24 -25.17
CA THR A 65 7.37 -13.01 -25.91
C THR A 65 6.11 -12.15 -25.86
N ASN A 66 6.26 -10.87 -25.57
CA ASN A 66 5.17 -9.91 -25.61
C ASN A 66 4.80 -9.51 -27.05
N LYS A 67 3.76 -8.71 -27.21
CA LYS A 67 3.26 -8.24 -28.52
C LYS A 67 4.29 -7.45 -29.35
N ASP A 68 5.31 -6.88 -28.69
CA ASP A 68 6.35 -6.05 -29.32
C ASP A 68 7.65 -6.85 -29.56
N GLY A 69 7.64 -8.16 -29.28
CA GLY A 69 8.78 -9.06 -29.49
C GLY A 69 9.79 -9.10 -28.31
N GLY A 70 9.51 -8.41 -27.23
CA GLY A 70 10.33 -8.41 -26.02
C GLY A 70 10.08 -9.62 -25.11
N GLU A 71 11.03 -9.90 -24.22
CA GLU A 71 10.89 -10.98 -23.23
C GLU A 71 9.79 -10.67 -22.21
N MET A 72 9.02 -11.69 -21.87
CA MET A 72 7.92 -11.62 -20.91
C MET A 72 7.81 -12.92 -20.13
N LEU A 73 7.47 -12.81 -18.83
CA LEU A 73 7.11 -13.94 -18.00
C LEU A 73 5.62 -14.25 -18.15
N LYS A 74 5.31 -15.47 -18.53
CA LYS A 74 3.94 -15.95 -18.65
C LYS A 74 3.64 -16.90 -17.51
N HIS A 75 2.55 -16.64 -16.77
CA HIS A 75 2.07 -17.54 -15.73
C HIS A 75 1.74 -18.91 -16.31
N LEU A 76 2.25 -19.95 -15.66
CA LEU A 76 1.87 -21.33 -15.93
C LEU A 76 0.47 -21.63 -15.35
N ASP A 77 -0.18 -22.61 -15.93
CA ASP A 77 -1.36 -23.21 -15.33
C ASP A 77 -0.91 -24.07 -14.14
N LEU A 78 -1.37 -23.72 -12.96
CA LEU A 78 -1.01 -24.42 -11.72
C LEU A 78 -1.90 -25.65 -11.45
N GLY A 79 -2.86 -25.94 -12.34
CA GLY A 79 -3.83 -27.03 -12.16
C GLY A 79 -4.66 -26.83 -10.90
N ASP A 80 -4.70 -27.85 -10.04
CA ASP A 80 -5.45 -27.82 -8.78
C ASP A 80 -4.76 -27.08 -7.64
N GLN A 81 -3.55 -26.53 -7.86
CA GLN A 81 -2.84 -25.80 -6.81
C GLN A 81 -3.38 -24.40 -6.63
N SER A 82 -3.51 -23.98 -5.37
CA SER A 82 -3.92 -22.60 -5.05
C SER A 82 -2.82 -21.60 -5.44
N PRO A 83 -3.09 -20.61 -6.32
CA PRO A 83 -2.11 -19.58 -6.65
C PRO A 83 -1.62 -18.79 -5.43
N VAL A 84 -2.47 -18.64 -4.41
CA VAL A 84 -2.10 -17.95 -3.16
C VAL A 84 -1.08 -18.74 -2.37
N GLU A 85 -1.32 -20.06 -2.20
CA GLU A 85 -0.39 -20.94 -1.45
C GLU A 85 0.96 -21.06 -2.16
N VAL A 86 0.96 -21.16 -3.49
CA VAL A 86 2.20 -21.19 -4.28
C VAL A 86 2.97 -19.89 -4.12
N ARG A 87 2.29 -18.76 -4.20
CA ARG A 87 2.90 -17.44 -3.98
C ARG A 87 3.48 -17.30 -2.58
N GLU A 88 2.74 -17.69 -1.54
CA GLU A 88 3.22 -17.63 -0.15
C GLU A 88 4.45 -18.51 0.07
N ALA A 89 4.52 -19.66 -0.60
CA ALA A 89 5.66 -20.57 -0.50
C ALA A 89 6.91 -20.07 -1.26
N GLN A 90 6.75 -19.29 -2.32
CA GLN A 90 7.85 -18.95 -3.24
C GLN A 90 8.23 -17.48 -3.27
N SER A 91 7.34 -16.57 -2.88
CA SER A 91 7.68 -15.15 -2.84
C SER A 91 8.81 -14.86 -1.84
N VAL A 92 9.67 -13.92 -2.19
CA VAL A 92 10.75 -13.50 -1.27
C VAL A 92 10.29 -12.31 -0.41
N ASN A 93 10.78 -12.27 0.82
CA ASN A 93 10.60 -11.12 1.70
C ASN A 93 11.63 -10.05 1.34
N GLY A 94 11.18 -8.95 0.78
CA GLY A 94 12.07 -7.87 0.38
C GLY A 94 11.33 -6.72 -0.30
N PRO A 95 12.06 -5.81 -0.94
CA PRO A 95 11.44 -4.82 -1.80
C PRO A 95 10.66 -5.53 -2.90
N LEU A 96 9.34 -5.38 -2.87
CA LEU A 96 8.44 -6.00 -3.84
C LEU A 96 7.63 -4.89 -4.52
N ALA A 97 7.71 -4.83 -5.82
CA ALA A 97 6.83 -3.98 -6.61
C ALA A 97 6.62 -4.63 -7.98
N VAL A 98 5.38 -4.81 -8.36
CA VAL A 98 5.01 -5.07 -9.75
C VAL A 98 4.20 -3.88 -10.19
N LEU A 99 4.82 -3.05 -11.03
CA LEU A 99 4.16 -1.86 -11.56
C LEU A 99 3.06 -2.25 -12.53
N ASN A 100 2.00 -1.44 -12.62
CA ASN A 100 0.91 -1.69 -13.54
C ASN A 100 1.37 -1.76 -15.00
N GLU A 101 2.40 -0.98 -15.35
CA GLU A 101 3.02 -0.97 -16.68
C GLU A 101 3.76 -2.27 -17.00
N TYR A 102 4.06 -3.12 -16.01
CA TYR A 102 4.72 -4.41 -16.25
C TYR A 102 3.76 -5.47 -16.80
N TYR A 103 2.46 -5.34 -16.48
CA TYR A 103 1.46 -6.28 -17.02
C TYR A 103 1.33 -6.15 -18.52
N ASP A 104 1.24 -7.31 -19.19
CA ASP A 104 1.20 -7.47 -20.64
C ASP A 104 2.49 -7.04 -21.39
N MET A 105 3.43 -6.38 -20.71
CA MET A 105 4.75 -6.03 -21.28
C MET A 105 5.86 -6.96 -20.79
N TYR A 106 5.92 -7.26 -19.50
CA TYR A 106 6.97 -8.07 -18.88
C TYR A 106 6.44 -9.28 -18.12
N VAL A 107 5.16 -9.26 -17.77
CA VAL A 107 4.50 -10.36 -17.06
C VAL A 107 3.01 -10.42 -17.43
N THR A 108 2.47 -11.62 -17.57
CA THR A 108 1.02 -11.80 -17.73
C THR A 108 0.30 -11.57 -16.39
N GLN A 109 -0.96 -11.16 -16.44
CA GLN A 109 -1.83 -11.25 -15.26
C GLN A 109 -2.26 -12.72 -15.04
N PRO A 110 -2.38 -13.18 -13.78
CA PRO A 110 -3.07 -14.42 -13.50
C PRO A 110 -4.49 -14.40 -14.08
N ALA A 111 -4.93 -15.53 -14.63
CA ALA A 111 -6.20 -15.59 -15.39
C ALA A 111 -7.43 -15.10 -14.56
N ASP A 112 -7.45 -15.38 -13.25
CA ASP A 112 -8.50 -14.94 -12.35
C ASP A 112 -8.36 -13.48 -11.90
N ALA A 113 -7.15 -12.90 -11.93
CA ALA A 113 -6.89 -11.55 -11.47
C ALA A 113 -7.60 -10.50 -12.34
N LYS A 114 -7.56 -10.68 -13.66
CA LYS A 114 -8.25 -9.77 -14.59
C LYS A 114 -9.74 -9.71 -14.30
N TRP A 115 -10.40 -10.85 -14.18
CA TRP A 115 -11.84 -10.90 -13.88
C TRP A 115 -12.17 -10.24 -12.54
N ARG A 116 -11.37 -10.52 -11.50
CA ARG A 116 -11.56 -9.91 -10.15
C ARG A 116 -11.38 -8.39 -10.17
N LEU A 117 -10.35 -7.91 -10.86
CA LEU A 117 -10.05 -6.48 -10.97
C LEU A 117 -11.13 -5.76 -11.78
N ASP A 118 -11.56 -6.33 -12.91
CA ASP A 118 -12.63 -5.76 -13.74
C ASP A 118 -13.94 -5.65 -12.94
N ASN A 119 -14.34 -6.72 -12.23
CA ASN A 119 -15.54 -6.69 -11.38
C ASN A 119 -15.41 -5.69 -10.22
N MET A 120 -14.25 -5.57 -9.62
CA MET A 120 -14.01 -4.60 -8.55
C MET A 120 -14.10 -3.17 -9.09
N HIS A 121 -13.53 -2.90 -10.27
CA HIS A 121 -13.64 -1.61 -10.95
C HIS A 121 -15.09 -1.25 -11.26
N GLU A 122 -15.83 -2.16 -11.87
CA GLU A 122 -17.21 -1.91 -12.27
C GLU A 122 -18.18 -1.78 -11.07
N THR A 123 -17.91 -2.52 -9.99
CA THR A 123 -18.84 -2.58 -8.85
C THR A 123 -18.52 -1.55 -7.77
N TYR A 124 -17.26 -1.32 -7.47
CA TYR A 124 -16.85 -0.50 -6.31
C TYR A 124 -16.07 0.76 -6.70
N LEU A 125 -15.06 0.65 -7.58
CA LEU A 125 -14.11 1.74 -7.79
C LEU A 125 -14.72 2.93 -8.53
N LYS A 126 -15.71 2.73 -9.38
CA LYS A 126 -16.41 3.81 -10.08
C LYS A 126 -17.07 4.83 -9.14
N ASP A 127 -17.45 4.38 -7.93
CA ASP A 127 -18.11 5.22 -6.93
C ASP A 127 -17.14 5.70 -5.83
N MET A 128 -15.87 5.31 -5.92
CA MET A 128 -14.84 5.75 -4.99
C MET A 128 -14.53 7.23 -5.12
N LYS A 129 -14.31 7.86 -3.99
CA LYS A 129 -13.93 9.27 -3.90
C LYS A 129 -12.59 9.40 -3.18
N SER A 130 -11.51 9.34 -3.95
CA SER A 130 -10.14 9.49 -3.45
C SER A 130 -9.89 10.79 -2.68
N LYS A 131 -10.67 11.85 -2.95
CA LYS A 131 -10.55 13.13 -2.25
C LYS A 131 -10.71 13.07 -0.72
N TYR A 132 -11.27 11.99 -0.20
CA TYR A 132 -11.43 11.77 1.25
C TYR A 132 -10.35 10.88 1.86
N VAL A 133 -9.41 10.39 1.05
CA VAL A 133 -8.29 9.56 1.50
C VAL A 133 -7.10 10.47 1.79
N TYR A 134 -6.55 10.37 3.00
CA TYR A 134 -5.33 11.09 3.33
C TYR A 134 -4.13 10.43 2.61
N PRO A 135 -3.39 11.17 1.78
CA PRO A 135 -2.30 10.60 1.01
C PRO A 135 -1.09 10.22 1.88
N ASN A 136 -0.23 9.37 1.36
CA ASN A 136 1.09 9.17 1.94
C ASN A 136 1.96 10.41 1.64
N VAL A 137 2.28 11.15 2.68
CA VAL A 137 3.08 12.37 2.60
C VAL A 137 4.42 12.20 3.30
N PHE A 138 5.43 12.94 2.84
CA PHE A 138 6.74 13.00 3.48
C PHE A 138 6.76 14.16 4.48
N MET A 139 6.78 13.85 5.76
CA MET A 139 6.88 14.83 6.84
C MET A 139 8.33 15.00 7.28
N SER A 140 8.66 16.15 7.89
CA SER A 140 9.92 16.31 8.61
C SER A 140 10.01 15.29 9.76
N ILE A 141 11.22 15.01 10.23
CA ILE A 141 11.45 14.10 11.36
C ILE A 141 10.70 14.60 12.60
N ASP A 142 10.76 15.89 12.88
CA ASP A 142 10.11 16.51 14.04
C ASP A 142 8.58 16.39 13.96
N ASP A 143 7.99 16.69 12.81
CA ASP A 143 6.54 16.55 12.62
C ASP A 143 6.10 15.10 12.64
N THR A 144 6.91 14.17 12.08
CA THR A 144 6.65 12.72 12.17
C THR A 144 6.62 12.26 13.63
N ASN A 145 7.58 12.69 14.44
CA ASN A 145 7.64 12.33 15.87
C ASN A 145 6.43 12.87 16.64
N LYS A 146 6.07 14.13 16.41
CA LYS A 146 4.87 14.75 17.02
C LYS A 146 3.59 14.02 16.63
N VAL A 147 3.39 13.78 15.33
CA VAL A 147 2.23 13.05 14.82
C VAL A 147 2.15 11.66 15.44
N SER A 148 3.26 10.93 15.52
CA SER A 148 3.30 9.59 16.12
C SER A 148 2.92 9.59 17.60
N GLN A 149 3.36 10.61 18.35
CA GLN A 149 3.00 10.76 19.76
C GLN A 149 1.51 11.03 19.94
N TYR A 150 0.98 12.03 19.23
CA TYR A 150 -0.46 12.37 19.29
C TYR A 150 -1.34 11.22 18.82
N ASP A 151 -0.96 10.56 17.72
CA ASP A 151 -1.71 9.46 17.11
C ASP A 151 -1.92 8.32 18.10
N THR A 152 -0.92 8.00 18.91
CA THR A 152 -0.99 6.93 19.91
C THR A 152 -2.06 7.21 20.94
N ASP A 153 -2.06 8.41 21.55
CA ASP A 153 -2.98 8.76 22.62
C ASP A 153 -4.41 8.98 22.08
N ILE A 154 -4.53 9.67 20.96
CA ILE A 154 -5.80 9.96 20.30
C ILE A 154 -6.49 8.67 19.86
N LYS A 155 -5.79 7.79 19.13
CA LYS A 155 -6.37 6.52 18.67
C LYS A 155 -6.76 5.61 19.82
N LYS A 156 -5.88 5.45 20.80
CA LYS A 156 -6.18 4.61 21.96
C LYS A 156 -7.46 5.06 22.67
N TYR A 157 -7.59 6.36 22.92
CA TYR A 157 -8.78 6.89 23.59
C TYR A 157 -10.03 6.79 22.71
N ALA A 158 -9.91 7.08 21.43
CA ALA A 158 -11.01 6.94 20.47
C ALA A 158 -11.53 5.49 20.41
N GLU A 159 -10.65 4.51 20.29
CA GLU A 159 -11.04 3.08 20.23
C GLU A 159 -11.65 2.60 21.56
N GLN A 160 -11.12 3.04 22.71
CA GLN A 160 -11.72 2.74 24.00
C GLN A 160 -13.14 3.29 24.11
N LYS A 161 -13.36 4.56 23.74
CA LYS A 161 -14.68 5.19 23.80
C LYS A 161 -15.65 4.60 22.77
N LYS A 162 -15.19 4.28 21.59
CA LYS A 162 -15.97 3.57 20.58
C LYS A 162 -16.47 2.22 21.12
N ALA A 163 -15.61 1.42 21.70
CA ALA A 163 -15.99 0.14 22.29
C ALA A 163 -16.99 0.31 23.45
N ASP A 164 -16.74 1.27 24.34
CA ASP A 164 -17.63 1.58 25.46
C ASP A 164 -19.03 2.00 24.99
N TRP A 165 -19.12 2.90 24.02
CA TRP A 165 -20.41 3.36 23.50
C TRP A 165 -21.17 2.29 22.68
N ILE A 166 -20.46 1.39 22.01
CA ILE A 166 -21.11 0.22 21.35
C ILE A 166 -21.73 -0.71 22.39
N LEU A 167 -21.05 -0.93 23.52
CA LEU A 167 -21.50 -1.87 24.55
C LEU A 167 -22.54 -1.25 25.49
N ASN A 168 -22.35 0.00 25.88
CA ASN A 168 -23.08 0.62 26.99
C ASN A 168 -23.94 1.84 26.56
N GLY A 169 -23.77 2.31 25.32
CA GLY A 169 -24.42 3.54 24.87
C GLY A 169 -23.82 4.79 25.53
N GLY A 170 -24.58 5.88 25.53
CA GLY A 170 -24.22 7.11 26.26
C GLY A 170 -23.45 8.15 25.45
N ILE A 171 -23.21 7.94 24.15
CA ILE A 171 -22.47 8.87 23.28
C ILE A 171 -23.02 10.30 23.34
N ASP A 172 -24.35 10.48 23.33
CA ASP A 172 -24.98 11.82 23.32
C ASP A 172 -24.68 12.62 24.59
N LYS A 173 -24.49 11.93 25.72
CA LYS A 173 -24.18 12.56 27.02
C LYS A 173 -22.71 12.86 27.20
N GLU A 174 -21.85 12.07 26.54
CA GLU A 174 -20.41 12.11 26.75
C GLU A 174 -19.65 12.84 25.65
N TRP A 175 -20.29 13.17 24.53
CA TRP A 175 -19.64 13.72 23.35
C TRP A 175 -18.80 14.96 23.63
N ASP A 176 -19.33 15.94 24.37
CA ASP A 176 -18.59 17.15 24.69
C ASP A 176 -17.38 16.89 25.59
N SER A 177 -17.50 15.97 26.54
CA SER A 177 -16.38 15.58 27.40
C SER A 177 -15.31 14.79 26.62
N TYR A 178 -15.75 13.98 25.68
CA TYR A 178 -14.87 13.26 24.75
C TYR A 178 -14.05 14.23 23.91
N LEU A 179 -14.67 15.22 23.27
CA LEU A 179 -13.96 16.21 22.48
C LEU A 179 -12.96 17.01 23.34
N LYS A 180 -13.34 17.44 24.54
CA LYS A 180 -12.43 18.13 25.46
C LYS A 180 -11.22 17.25 25.84
N LYS A 181 -11.40 15.94 25.93
CA LYS A 181 -10.31 15.02 26.22
C LYS A 181 -9.40 14.81 25.02
N MET A 182 -9.98 14.73 23.81
CA MET A 182 -9.23 14.68 22.55
C MET A 182 -8.32 15.90 22.37
N GLU A 183 -8.83 17.10 22.71
CA GLU A 183 -8.02 18.33 22.69
C GLU A 183 -6.83 18.26 23.67
N LYS A 184 -7.02 17.67 24.86
CA LYS A 184 -5.92 17.46 25.80
C LYS A 184 -4.86 16.47 25.29
N TYR A 185 -5.22 15.59 24.39
CA TYR A 185 -4.27 14.70 23.68
C TYR A 185 -3.65 15.34 22.43
N GLY A 186 -3.96 16.62 22.16
CA GLY A 186 -3.35 17.38 21.07
C GLY A 186 -4.04 17.21 19.73
N LEU A 187 -5.36 16.97 19.71
CA LEU A 187 -6.12 16.77 18.46
C LEU A 187 -5.96 17.94 17.50
N SER A 188 -6.05 19.19 17.96
CA SER A 188 -5.90 20.36 17.12
C SER A 188 -4.50 20.46 16.50
N ASP A 189 -3.45 20.20 17.27
CA ASP A 189 -2.07 20.21 16.78
C ASP A 189 -1.83 19.06 15.77
N TYR A 190 -2.35 17.88 16.07
CA TYR A 190 -2.33 16.72 15.19
C TYR A 190 -2.96 17.05 13.83
N LEU A 191 -4.16 17.61 13.83
CA LEU A 191 -4.89 17.98 12.62
C LEU A 191 -4.17 19.09 11.85
N ALA A 192 -3.61 20.09 12.54
CA ALA A 192 -2.86 21.17 11.89
C ALA A 192 -1.62 20.66 11.14
N ILE A 193 -0.86 19.73 11.74
CA ILE A 193 0.29 19.12 11.07
C ILE A 193 -0.19 18.30 9.85
N LYS A 194 -1.22 17.48 10.02
CA LYS A 194 -1.77 16.69 8.91
C LYS A 194 -2.27 17.57 7.77
N GLN A 195 -2.99 18.65 8.08
CA GLN A 195 -3.50 19.60 7.09
C GLN A 195 -2.37 20.28 6.31
N LYS A 196 -1.32 20.74 6.99
CA LYS A 196 -0.14 21.35 6.36
C LYS A 196 0.43 20.47 5.25
N TYR A 197 0.63 19.17 5.53
CA TYR A 197 1.19 18.24 4.55
C TYR A 197 0.19 17.80 3.48
N PHE A 198 -1.07 17.78 3.80
CA PHE A 198 -2.12 17.58 2.80
C PHE A 198 -2.17 18.73 1.79
N ASP A 199 -2.08 19.97 2.26
CA ASP A 199 -2.09 21.16 1.41
C ASP A 199 -0.85 21.16 0.48
N GLN A 200 0.33 20.84 1.00
CA GLN A 200 1.55 20.70 0.20
C GLN A 200 1.41 19.61 -0.89
N TYR A 201 0.81 18.48 -0.56
CA TYR A 201 0.53 17.43 -1.53
C TYR A 201 -0.46 17.91 -2.61
N GLN A 202 -1.51 18.64 -2.24
CA GLN A 202 -2.46 19.19 -3.21
C GLN A 202 -1.82 20.24 -4.13
N GLU A 203 -0.84 21.00 -3.65
CA GLU A 203 -0.09 21.93 -4.46
C GLU A 203 0.81 21.22 -5.47
N SER A 204 1.54 20.20 -5.05
CA SER A 204 2.40 19.42 -5.96
C SER A 204 1.64 18.80 -7.13
N LEU A 205 0.40 18.36 -6.92
CA LEU A 205 -0.46 17.82 -7.99
C LEU A 205 -0.89 18.87 -9.03
N LYS A 206 -0.75 20.16 -8.72
CA LYS A 206 -1.06 21.25 -9.69
C LYS A 206 0.14 21.57 -10.57
N GLU A 207 1.35 21.36 -10.06
CA GLU A 207 2.61 21.63 -10.78
C GLU A 207 2.92 20.55 -11.84
N GLU A 208 2.33 19.35 -11.70
CA GLU A 208 2.49 18.23 -12.64
C GLU A 208 1.52 18.28 -13.83
N LYS A 209 0.64 19.26 -13.92
CA LYS A 209 -0.30 19.47 -15.01
C LYS A 209 0.13 20.60 -15.91
#